data_39a4e3b7b8596bed9279bdc21ead7465
#
_entry.id   39a4e3b7b8596bed9279bdc21ead7465
#
_cell.length_a   1.000
_cell.length_b   1.000
_cell.length_c   1.000
_cell.angle_alpha   90.00
_cell.angle_beta   90.00
_cell.angle_gamma   90.00
#
_symmetry.space_group_name_H-M   'P 1'
#
loop_
_entity.id
_entity.type
_entity.pdbx_description
1 polymer ?
#
loop_
_entity_poly.entity_id
_entity_poly.type
_entity_poly.pdbx_seq_one_letter_code
_entity_poly.pdbx_strand_id
1 'polypeptide(L)'
;MHTNPLKQLTGHGQSIWFDFISRKLLETGELARMVDADGIRGVTSNPSIFEKAISEGVEYKAEIDRLRKAKSGITTFELYEALAIRDIQAACDVMRPLYDETRGRDGYVSLEVTTYRGDDRASILTEAKHLWQAVGRKNVMIKVPSTEEGI
;
A
#
# COMPACT_ATOMS: atom_id res chain seq x y z
N MET A 1 12.14 30.64 -9.48
CA MET A 1 11.50 29.56 -8.71
C MET A 1 12.31 28.29 -8.96
N HIS A 2 12.89 27.69 -7.94
CA HIS A 2 13.57 26.41 -8.08
C HIS A 2 12.50 25.34 -8.39
N THR A 3 12.55 24.76 -9.57
CA THR A 3 11.70 23.63 -9.93
C THR A 3 12.14 22.41 -9.10
N ASN A 4 11.18 21.71 -8.48
CA ASN A 4 11.46 20.49 -7.70
C ASN A 4 12.15 19.45 -8.60
N PRO A 5 13.38 18.99 -8.25
CA PRO A 5 14.12 18.03 -9.09
C PRO A 5 13.37 16.71 -9.31
N LEU A 6 12.58 16.26 -8.34
CA LEU A 6 11.78 15.02 -8.47
C LEU A 6 10.75 15.14 -9.61
N LYS A 7 10.12 16.32 -9.74
CA LYS A 7 9.18 16.56 -10.86
C LYS A 7 9.85 16.55 -12.22
N GLN A 8 11.14 16.94 -12.30
CA GLN A 8 11.87 16.93 -13.57
C GLN A 8 12.12 15.52 -14.10
N LEU A 9 12.22 14.52 -13.19
CA LEU A 9 12.42 13.12 -13.56
C LEU A 9 11.29 12.55 -14.42
N THR A 10 10.07 13.05 -14.25
CA THR A 10 8.94 12.66 -15.11
C THR A 10 9.18 13.03 -16.58
N GLY A 11 9.85 14.17 -16.84
CA GLY A 11 10.26 14.56 -18.20
C GLY A 11 11.30 13.63 -18.84
N HIS A 12 11.98 12.83 -18.03
CA HIS A 12 12.92 11.79 -18.47
C HIS A 12 12.30 10.39 -18.48
N GLY A 13 10.97 10.29 -18.39
CA GLY A 13 10.25 9.02 -18.38
C GLY A 13 10.39 8.21 -17.09
N GLN A 14 10.76 8.87 -15.98
CA GLN A 14 10.90 8.22 -14.68
C GLN A 14 9.68 8.51 -13.79
N SER A 15 9.22 7.50 -13.07
CA SER A 15 8.17 7.61 -12.06
C SER A 15 8.77 7.40 -10.67
N ILE A 16 8.65 8.41 -9.81
CA ILE A 16 9.17 8.35 -8.43
C ILE A 16 8.13 7.67 -7.56
N TRP A 17 8.55 6.61 -6.89
CA TRP A 17 7.73 5.88 -5.94
C TRP A 17 8.18 6.15 -4.50
N PHE A 18 7.20 6.34 -3.62
CA PHE A 18 7.45 6.54 -2.20
C PHE A 18 7.38 5.19 -1.48
N ASP A 19 8.51 4.79 -0.87
CA ASP A 19 8.64 3.49 -0.20
C ASP A 19 8.29 3.61 1.29
N PHE A 20 7.06 4.01 1.57
CA PHE A 20 6.53 4.11 2.93
C PHE A 20 5.01 4.27 2.89
N ILE A 21 4.33 3.72 3.90
CA ILE A 21 2.91 3.95 4.16
C ILE A 21 2.65 3.93 5.67
N SER A 22 1.74 4.79 6.12
CA SER A 22 1.17 4.75 7.46
C SER A 22 -0.18 5.45 7.47
N ARG A 23 -1.03 5.12 8.41
CA ARG A 23 -2.32 5.79 8.58
C ARG A 23 -2.17 7.28 8.78
N LYS A 24 -1.20 7.69 9.57
CA LYS A 24 -0.87 9.11 9.79
C LYS A 24 -0.61 9.84 8.47
N LEU A 25 0.21 9.26 7.58
CA LEU A 25 0.51 9.83 6.27
C LEU A 25 -0.76 10.09 5.44
N LEU A 26 -1.74 9.17 5.54
CA LEU A 26 -3.01 9.24 4.82
C LEU A 26 -3.97 10.26 5.45
N GLU A 27 -4.16 10.19 6.76
CA GLU A 27 -5.13 11.02 7.49
C GLU A 27 -4.73 12.49 7.56
N THR A 28 -3.42 12.80 7.56
CA THR A 28 -2.93 14.20 7.52
C THR A 28 -2.98 14.83 6.13
N GLY A 29 -3.29 14.05 5.08
CA GLY A 29 -3.26 14.52 3.70
C GLY A 29 -1.83 14.68 3.14
N GLU A 30 -0.82 14.26 3.86
CA GLU A 30 0.58 14.42 3.44
C GLU A 30 0.89 13.64 2.15
N LEU A 31 0.31 12.45 1.96
CA LEU A 31 0.47 11.72 0.69
C LEU A 31 -0.07 12.54 -0.50
N ALA A 32 -1.26 13.14 -0.36
CA ALA A 32 -1.81 13.99 -1.42
C ALA A 32 -0.91 15.20 -1.70
N ARG A 33 -0.40 15.85 -0.66
CA ARG A 33 0.58 16.94 -0.80
C ARG A 33 1.83 16.49 -1.56
N MET A 34 2.38 15.33 -1.25
CA MET A 34 3.59 14.79 -1.92
C MET A 34 3.34 14.48 -3.40
N VAL A 35 2.16 13.99 -3.76
CA VAL A 35 1.77 13.80 -5.16
C VAL A 35 1.79 15.14 -5.89
N ASP A 36 1.16 16.16 -5.32
CA ASP A 36 1.02 17.48 -5.96
C ASP A 36 2.32 18.29 -5.92
N ALA A 37 2.97 18.38 -4.76
CA ALA A 37 4.12 19.25 -4.56
C ALA A 37 5.46 18.60 -4.94
N ASP A 38 5.63 17.30 -4.68
CA ASP A 38 6.90 16.60 -4.87
C ASP A 38 6.94 15.71 -6.11
N GLY A 39 5.77 15.46 -6.73
CA GLY A 39 5.69 14.69 -7.96
C GLY A 39 5.82 13.18 -7.74
N ILE A 40 5.38 12.68 -6.56
CA ILE A 40 5.29 11.25 -6.30
C ILE A 40 4.27 10.62 -7.26
N ARG A 41 4.63 9.51 -7.89
CA ARG A 41 3.88 8.84 -8.96
C ARG A 41 3.37 7.46 -8.57
N GLY A 42 3.86 6.89 -7.48
CA GLY A 42 3.43 5.62 -6.92
C GLY A 42 3.82 5.47 -5.46
N VAL A 43 3.22 4.49 -4.80
CA VAL A 43 3.52 4.14 -3.40
C VAL A 43 3.82 2.66 -3.33
N THR A 44 4.88 2.29 -2.62
CA THR A 44 5.18 0.90 -2.33
C THR A 44 5.19 0.65 -0.82
N SER A 45 4.86 -0.57 -0.45
CA SER A 45 4.85 -1.04 0.92
C SER A 45 5.46 -2.43 1.02
N ASN A 46 5.79 -2.84 2.22
CA ASN A 46 6.17 -4.21 2.56
C ASN A 46 5.73 -4.53 3.99
N PRO A 47 5.77 -5.82 4.41
CA PRO A 47 5.34 -6.22 5.75
C PRO A 47 6.05 -5.47 6.88
N SER A 48 7.36 -5.22 6.77
CA SER A 48 8.14 -4.53 7.81
C SER A 48 7.73 -3.06 7.97
N ILE A 49 7.39 -2.38 6.87
CA ILE A 49 6.86 -1.00 6.90
C ILE A 49 5.55 -0.97 7.68
N PHE A 50 4.63 -1.90 7.37
CA PHE A 50 3.35 -1.98 8.06
C PHE A 50 3.49 -2.39 9.52
N GLU A 51 4.34 -3.38 9.83
CA GLU A 51 4.62 -3.79 11.21
C GLU A 51 5.06 -2.60 12.06
N LYS A 52 6.03 -1.83 11.57
CA LYS A 52 6.50 -0.63 12.26
C LYS A 52 5.40 0.42 12.39
N ALA A 53 4.68 0.73 11.31
CA ALA A 53 3.63 1.73 11.32
C ALA A 53 2.51 1.38 12.31
N ILE A 54 2.08 0.12 12.33
CA ILE A 54 1.00 -0.36 13.21
C ILE A 54 1.45 -0.42 14.67
N SER A 55 2.69 -0.88 14.94
CA SER A 55 3.20 -1.03 16.31
C SER A 55 3.49 0.31 17.00
N GLU A 56 3.93 1.31 16.24
CA GLU A 56 4.30 2.64 16.75
C GLU A 56 3.16 3.67 16.63
N GLY A 57 2.19 3.43 15.73
CA GLY A 57 1.15 4.39 15.38
C GLY A 57 -0.05 4.38 16.32
N VAL A 58 -0.27 5.48 17.04
CA VAL A 58 -1.45 5.64 17.92
C VAL A 58 -2.77 5.66 17.14
N GLU A 59 -2.72 5.99 15.86
CA GLU A 59 -3.85 6.07 14.92
C GLU A 59 -4.52 4.71 14.67
N TYR A 60 -3.80 3.61 14.91
CA TYR A 60 -4.34 2.26 14.75
C TYR A 60 -5.14 1.76 15.94
N LYS A 61 -4.94 2.35 17.13
CA LYS A 61 -5.48 1.83 18.38
C LYS A 61 -7.00 1.65 18.37
N ALA A 62 -7.72 2.69 17.95
CA ALA A 62 -9.19 2.64 17.91
C ALA A 62 -9.73 1.56 16.96
N GLU A 63 -9.06 1.38 15.81
CA GLU A 63 -9.41 0.36 14.84
C GLU A 63 -9.09 -1.05 15.33
N ILE A 64 -7.95 -1.24 15.97
CA ILE A 64 -7.57 -2.50 16.61
C ILE A 64 -8.62 -2.90 17.65
N ASP A 65 -9.01 -1.97 18.52
CA ASP A 65 -10.04 -2.23 19.54
C ASP A 65 -11.40 -2.57 18.91
N ARG A 66 -11.77 -1.89 17.82
CA ARG A 66 -12.99 -2.18 17.08
C ARG A 66 -12.97 -3.59 16.47
N LEU A 67 -11.88 -3.97 15.82
CA LEU A 67 -11.73 -5.29 15.17
C LEU A 67 -11.75 -6.42 16.22
N ARG A 68 -11.07 -6.25 17.35
CA ARG A 68 -11.07 -7.23 18.45
C ARG A 68 -12.45 -7.41 19.07
N LYS A 69 -13.23 -6.32 19.17
CA LYS A 69 -14.62 -6.40 19.65
C LYS A 69 -15.56 -7.08 18.65
N ALA A 70 -15.35 -6.82 17.35
CA ALA A 70 -16.18 -7.38 16.29
C ALA A 70 -15.93 -8.88 16.07
N LYS A 71 -14.70 -9.33 16.27
CA LYS A 71 -14.29 -10.73 16.11
C LYS A 71 -13.49 -11.20 17.32
N SER A 72 -14.16 -11.88 18.25
CA SER A 72 -13.49 -12.54 19.38
C SER A 72 -12.51 -13.59 18.83
N GLY A 73 -11.24 -13.56 19.30
CA GLY A 73 -10.21 -14.48 18.86
C GLY A 73 -9.58 -14.14 17.50
N ILE A 74 -9.75 -12.91 16.99
CA ILE A 74 -9.02 -12.46 15.81
C ILE A 74 -7.52 -12.66 16.01
N THR A 75 -6.86 -13.32 15.07
CA THR A 75 -5.41 -13.55 15.13
C THR A 75 -4.64 -12.27 14.82
N THR A 76 -3.36 -12.23 15.23
CA THR A 76 -2.47 -11.10 14.90
C THR A 76 -2.35 -10.92 13.39
N PHE A 77 -2.29 -12.02 12.63
CA PHE A 77 -2.23 -11.97 11.17
C PHE A 77 -3.50 -11.36 10.55
N GLU A 78 -4.68 -11.82 10.96
CA GLU A 78 -5.95 -11.28 10.47
C GLU A 78 -6.11 -9.80 10.81
N LEU A 79 -5.64 -9.39 11.99
CA LEU A 79 -5.65 -7.99 12.40
C LEU A 79 -4.72 -7.15 11.52
N TYR A 80 -3.49 -7.62 11.31
CA TYR A 80 -2.53 -7.00 10.41
C TYR A 80 -3.10 -6.85 8.99
N GLU A 81 -3.62 -7.94 8.42
CA GLU A 81 -4.17 -7.96 7.06
C GLU A 81 -5.32 -6.95 6.92
N ALA A 82 -6.25 -6.91 7.88
CA ALA A 82 -7.36 -5.97 7.85
C ALA A 82 -6.92 -4.50 7.89
N LEU A 83 -5.91 -4.19 8.70
CA LEU A 83 -5.35 -2.84 8.81
C LEU A 83 -4.59 -2.45 7.55
N ALA A 84 -3.74 -3.34 7.02
CA ALA A 84 -2.98 -3.11 5.82
C ALA A 84 -3.88 -2.89 4.59
N ILE A 85 -4.88 -3.76 4.39
CA ILE A 85 -5.85 -3.62 3.29
C ILE A 85 -6.54 -2.26 3.34
N ARG A 86 -6.97 -1.82 4.52
CA ARG A 86 -7.66 -0.52 4.67
C ARG A 86 -6.74 0.66 4.32
N ASP A 87 -5.49 0.63 4.77
CA ASP A 87 -4.55 1.69 4.47
C ASP A 87 -4.16 1.70 2.97
N ILE A 88 -4.00 0.53 2.35
CA ILE A 88 -3.80 0.43 0.90
C ILE A 88 -5.01 0.94 0.11
N GLN A 89 -6.23 0.64 0.55
CA GLN A 89 -7.44 1.20 -0.06
C GLN A 89 -7.43 2.73 -0.03
N ALA A 90 -7.14 3.32 1.14
CA ALA A 90 -7.06 4.77 1.30
C ALA A 90 -5.94 5.39 0.43
N ALA A 91 -4.76 4.77 0.39
CA ALA A 91 -3.67 5.21 -0.48
C ALA A 91 -4.05 5.12 -1.97
N CYS A 92 -4.70 4.04 -2.39
CA CYS A 92 -5.20 3.89 -3.75
C CYS A 92 -6.21 4.99 -4.09
N ASP A 93 -7.10 5.35 -3.16
CA ASP A 93 -8.09 6.40 -3.36
C ASP A 93 -7.42 7.78 -3.50
N VAL A 94 -6.36 8.07 -2.72
CA VAL A 94 -5.54 9.29 -2.87
C VAL A 94 -4.81 9.33 -4.22
N MET A 95 -4.25 8.19 -4.66
CA MET A 95 -3.51 8.08 -5.91
C MET A 95 -4.41 7.98 -7.15
N ARG A 96 -5.70 7.75 -6.97
CA ARG A 96 -6.65 7.49 -8.06
C ARG A 96 -6.76 8.61 -9.09
N PRO A 97 -6.78 9.91 -8.75
CA PRO A 97 -6.81 10.99 -9.74
C PRO A 97 -5.60 10.93 -10.69
N LEU A 98 -4.41 10.68 -10.15
CA LEU A 98 -3.18 10.53 -10.93
C LEU A 98 -3.25 9.32 -11.88
N TYR A 99 -3.77 8.19 -11.39
CA TYR A 99 -3.98 6.99 -12.20
C TYR A 99 -4.90 7.27 -13.40
N ASP A 100 -6.02 7.93 -13.17
CA ASP A 100 -6.98 8.23 -14.23
C ASP A 100 -6.41 9.26 -15.22
N GLU A 101 -5.75 10.33 -14.74
CA GLU A 101 -5.08 11.35 -15.56
C GLU A 101 -4.00 10.73 -16.47
N THR A 102 -3.20 9.85 -15.94
CA THR A 102 -2.11 9.20 -16.68
C THR A 102 -2.56 7.99 -17.49
N ARG A 103 -3.86 7.66 -17.46
CA ARG A 103 -4.45 6.49 -18.13
C ARG A 103 -3.76 5.18 -17.71
N GLY A 104 -3.51 5.03 -16.42
CA GLY A 104 -2.90 3.85 -15.83
C GLY A 104 -1.38 3.71 -16.07
N ARG A 105 -0.67 4.79 -16.39
CA ARG A 105 0.80 4.75 -16.44
C ARG A 105 1.43 4.97 -15.08
N ASP A 106 0.76 5.73 -14.20
CA ASP A 106 1.18 6.04 -12.84
C ASP A 106 -0.01 5.92 -11.87
N GLY A 107 0.20 6.30 -10.62
CA GLY A 107 -0.86 6.35 -9.61
C GLY A 107 -1.15 5.00 -8.96
N TYR A 108 -0.20 4.09 -9.01
CA TYR A 108 -0.32 2.76 -8.38
C TYR A 108 0.12 2.76 -6.93
N VAL A 109 -0.46 1.82 -6.18
CA VAL A 109 -0.05 1.46 -4.82
C VAL A 109 0.20 -0.03 -4.77
N SER A 110 1.35 -0.46 -4.26
CA SER A 110 1.66 -1.89 -4.14
C SER A 110 1.52 -2.41 -2.72
N LEU A 111 0.96 -3.62 -2.61
CA LEU A 111 0.87 -4.43 -1.40
C LEU A 111 1.61 -5.74 -1.64
N GLU A 112 2.45 -6.14 -0.69
CA GLU A 112 3.24 -7.37 -0.79
C GLU A 112 2.56 -8.54 -0.08
N VAL A 113 2.60 -9.74 -0.68
CA VAL A 113 2.21 -10.97 0.01
C VAL A 113 3.12 -11.20 1.21
N THR A 114 2.57 -11.75 2.28
CA THR A 114 3.31 -11.97 3.53
C THR A 114 4.04 -13.31 3.55
N THR A 115 3.69 -14.23 2.65
CA THR A 115 4.09 -15.65 2.67
C THR A 115 3.77 -16.37 3.99
N TYR A 116 2.94 -15.76 4.83
CA TYR A 116 2.53 -16.34 6.12
C TYR A 116 1.78 -17.66 5.96
N ARG A 117 1.04 -17.83 4.86
CA ARG A 117 0.24 -19.02 4.55
C ARG A 117 1.04 -20.12 3.84
N GLY A 118 2.27 -19.83 3.45
CA GLY A 118 3.18 -20.68 2.71
C GLY A 118 3.94 -19.88 1.65
N ASP A 119 5.09 -20.39 1.27
CA ASP A 119 5.99 -19.80 0.27
C ASP A 119 6.01 -20.58 -1.06
N ASP A 120 5.18 -21.63 -1.15
CA ASP A 120 4.99 -22.35 -2.40
C ASP A 120 4.13 -21.54 -3.40
N ARG A 121 4.25 -21.84 -4.69
CA ARG A 121 3.55 -21.16 -5.80
C ARG A 121 2.02 -21.06 -5.59
N ALA A 122 1.38 -22.14 -5.12
CA ALA A 122 -0.06 -22.17 -4.96
C ALA A 122 -0.53 -21.25 -3.82
N SER A 123 0.21 -21.24 -2.71
CA SER A 123 -0.02 -20.36 -1.56
C SER A 123 0.17 -18.89 -1.93
N ILE A 124 1.30 -18.55 -2.58
CA ILE A 124 1.59 -17.19 -3.06
C ILE A 124 0.48 -16.69 -4.00
N LEU A 125 0.10 -17.50 -5.00
CA LEU A 125 -0.96 -17.14 -5.95
C LEU A 125 -2.31 -16.94 -5.26
N THR A 126 -2.63 -17.78 -4.28
CA THR A 126 -3.89 -17.71 -3.52
C THR A 126 -3.94 -16.43 -2.70
N GLU A 127 -2.86 -16.12 -1.99
CA GLU A 127 -2.75 -14.90 -1.19
C GLU A 127 -2.80 -13.64 -2.08
N ALA A 128 -2.06 -13.64 -3.19
CA ALA A 128 -2.07 -12.52 -4.13
C ALA A 128 -3.46 -12.22 -4.69
N LYS A 129 -4.21 -13.25 -5.10
CA LYS A 129 -5.61 -13.11 -5.57
C LYS A 129 -6.53 -12.61 -4.46
N HIS A 130 -6.38 -13.14 -3.25
CA HIS A 130 -7.15 -12.70 -2.08
C HIS A 130 -6.92 -11.21 -1.80
N LEU A 131 -5.67 -10.78 -1.69
CA LEU A 131 -5.32 -9.38 -1.43
C LEU A 131 -5.81 -8.45 -2.54
N TRP A 132 -5.64 -8.83 -3.80
CA TRP A 132 -6.14 -8.05 -4.94
C TRP A 132 -7.65 -7.85 -4.91
N GLN A 133 -8.40 -8.91 -4.60
CA GLN A 133 -9.86 -8.85 -4.45
C GLN A 133 -10.28 -8.04 -3.22
N ALA A 134 -9.60 -8.24 -2.08
CA ALA A 134 -9.93 -7.57 -0.83
C ALA A 134 -9.67 -6.05 -0.89
N VAL A 135 -8.60 -5.63 -1.55
CA VAL A 135 -8.34 -4.21 -1.81
C VAL A 135 -9.38 -3.63 -2.77
N GLY A 136 -9.71 -4.32 -3.85
CA GLY A 136 -10.77 -3.94 -4.78
C GLY A 136 -10.60 -2.55 -5.40
N ARG A 137 -9.36 -2.16 -5.71
CA ARG A 137 -9.02 -0.89 -6.36
C ARG A 137 -8.29 -1.16 -7.68
N LYS A 138 -8.61 -0.40 -8.74
CA LYS A 138 -8.02 -0.60 -10.08
C LYS A 138 -6.51 -0.33 -10.12
N ASN A 139 -6.04 0.53 -9.23
CA ASN A 139 -4.65 0.97 -9.14
C ASN A 139 -3.85 0.28 -8.04
N VAL A 140 -4.30 -0.90 -7.58
CA VAL A 140 -3.48 -1.75 -6.71
C VAL A 140 -2.60 -2.68 -7.54
N MET A 141 -1.38 -2.90 -7.07
CA MET A 141 -0.46 -3.94 -7.54
C MET A 141 -0.14 -4.88 -6.37
N ILE A 142 -0.06 -6.17 -6.64
CA ILE A 142 0.38 -7.14 -5.63
C ILE A 142 1.82 -7.53 -5.93
N LYS A 143 2.71 -7.27 -4.97
CA LYS A 143 4.11 -7.69 -5.01
C LYS A 143 4.22 -9.13 -4.56
N VAL A 144 4.97 -9.91 -5.31
CA VAL A 144 5.33 -11.29 -4.96
C VAL A 144 6.86 -11.44 -4.93
N PRO A 145 7.42 -12.38 -4.16
CA PRO A 145 8.86 -12.65 -4.19
C PRO A 145 9.33 -13.03 -5.58
N SER A 146 10.52 -12.56 -5.97
CA SER A 146 11.18 -12.95 -7.23
C SER A 146 11.97 -14.25 -7.05
N THR A 147 11.31 -15.27 -6.50
CA THR A 147 11.80 -16.64 -6.38
C THR A 147 11.22 -17.52 -7.49
N GLU A 148 11.68 -18.76 -7.60
CA GLU A 148 11.13 -19.72 -8.57
C GLU A 148 9.63 -19.96 -8.34
N GLU A 149 9.19 -19.96 -7.09
CA GLU A 149 7.79 -20.14 -6.68
C GLU A 149 6.94 -18.87 -6.96
N GLY A 150 7.55 -17.69 -6.93
CA GLY A 150 6.86 -16.40 -7.16
C GLY A 150 6.78 -15.99 -8.63
N ILE A 151 7.47 -16.68 -9.52
CA ILE A 151 7.48 -16.47 -10.96
C ILE A 151 6.62 -17.56 -11.63
#